data_8f7cd8e5701dfab0c2bc3c0ef4b2a379
#
_entry.id   8f7cd8e5701dfab0c2bc3c0ef4b2a379
#
_cell.length_a   1.000
_cell.length_b   1.000
_cell.length_c   1.000
_cell.angle_alpha   90.00
_cell.angle_beta   90.00
_cell.angle_gamma   90.00
#
_symmetry.space_group_name_H-M   'P 1'
#
loop_
_entity.id
_entity.type
_entity.pdbx_description
1 polymer ?
#
loop_
_entity_poly.entity_id
_entity_poly.type
_entity_poly.pdbx_seq_one_letter_code
_entity_poly.pdbx_strand_id
1 'polypeptide(L)'
;MTGVQTCALPISPPEHLIRFFPIAGTPVETLIGDTRRQVRRILDGSDDRLLVVIGPCSIHDPAAAMAYARQLLEQRHKYRDTLEIVMRVYFEKPRTTVGWKGLINDPYLDETFRIDEGLRIARQLLIDINRLGLPAGSEFLDVISPQYLGDLISWGAIGARTTESQVHRELASGLSAPIGFKNGTDGNIRIATDAIQAAAGGHHFLSVHKNGQVAIVQTNGNRNCHVILRGGKTPNYDAQNVAAACEQLTASKLPATLMVDCSHANSSKQHEKQLDVARSVADQIASGSNQVFGVMVESHLHAGAQKFTPGRDNAAALEYGKSITDACLGWEHSTQLLELLSRAVAQRNAG
;
A
#
# COMPACT_ATOMS: atom_id res chain seq x y z
N MET A 1 8.61 -6.29 -39.41
CA MET A 1 9.42 -6.77 -38.27
C MET A 1 9.12 -5.88 -37.09
N THR A 2 8.66 -6.45 -36.04
CA THR A 2 8.29 -5.75 -34.82
C THR A 2 9.53 -5.43 -34.03
N GLY A 3 10.46 -4.86 -34.13
CA GLY A 3 11.68 -4.51 -33.35
C GLY A 3 11.77 -4.99 -31.90
N VAL A 4 10.88 -5.90 -31.47
CA VAL A 4 10.78 -6.44 -30.12
C VAL A 4 10.75 -7.96 -30.20
N GLN A 5 11.71 -8.61 -29.56
CA GLN A 5 11.74 -10.08 -29.45
C GLN A 5 10.76 -10.52 -28.35
N THR A 6 9.50 -10.72 -28.71
CA THR A 6 8.48 -11.16 -27.76
C THR A 6 7.62 -12.26 -28.34
N CYS A 7 7.13 -13.13 -27.44
CA CYS A 7 5.94 -13.94 -27.65
C CYS A 7 4.82 -13.29 -26.82
N ALA A 8 3.72 -12.89 -27.45
CA ALA A 8 2.57 -12.32 -26.77
C ALA A 8 1.47 -13.38 -26.64
N LEU A 9 1.05 -13.64 -25.41
CA LEU A 9 -0.11 -14.45 -25.12
C LEU A 9 -1.29 -13.53 -24.80
N PRO A 10 -2.48 -13.72 -25.41
CA PRO A 10 -3.63 -12.89 -25.11
C PRO A 10 -4.13 -13.15 -23.68
N ILE A 11 -4.53 -12.08 -23.00
CA ILE A 11 -5.17 -12.10 -21.68
C ILE A 11 -6.59 -11.56 -21.80
N SER A 12 -7.51 -12.06 -20.95
CA SER A 12 -8.86 -11.50 -20.86
C SER A 12 -8.81 -10.02 -20.46
N PRO A 13 -9.56 -9.13 -21.13
CA PRO A 13 -9.57 -7.71 -20.77
C PRO A 13 -10.14 -7.48 -19.36
N PRO A 14 -9.80 -6.35 -18.73
CA PRO A 14 -10.26 -6.00 -17.38
C PRO A 14 -11.78 -6.12 -17.19
N GLU A 15 -12.58 -5.68 -18.15
CA GLU A 15 -14.03 -5.74 -18.06
C GLU A 15 -14.60 -7.16 -17.95
N HIS A 16 -13.94 -8.15 -18.56
CA HIS A 16 -14.37 -9.55 -18.41
C HIS A 16 -14.18 -10.03 -16.96
N LEU A 17 -13.00 -9.72 -16.38
CA LEU A 17 -12.74 -10.10 -15.00
C LEU A 17 -13.70 -9.37 -14.03
N ILE A 18 -13.98 -8.09 -14.28
CA ILE A 18 -14.93 -7.30 -13.48
C ILE A 18 -16.36 -7.87 -13.58
N ARG A 19 -16.79 -8.35 -14.76
CA ARG A 19 -18.10 -9.03 -14.93
C ARG A 19 -18.22 -10.31 -14.13
N PHE A 20 -17.15 -11.10 -14.03
CA PHE A 20 -17.17 -12.32 -13.22
C PHE A 20 -17.18 -12.03 -11.72
N PHE A 21 -16.63 -10.90 -11.32
CA PHE A 21 -16.47 -10.46 -9.94
C PHE A 21 -17.00 -9.03 -9.74
N PRO A 22 -18.32 -8.81 -9.91
CA PRO A 22 -18.90 -7.47 -9.81
C PRO A 22 -18.99 -7.02 -8.35
N ILE A 23 -18.84 -5.70 -8.15
CA ILE A 23 -19.02 -5.07 -6.82
C ILE A 23 -20.07 -3.97 -6.83
N ALA A 24 -20.51 -3.53 -8.00
CA ALA A 24 -21.51 -2.46 -8.13
C ALA A 24 -22.81 -2.80 -7.39
N GLY A 25 -23.29 -1.87 -6.57
CA GLY A 25 -24.49 -2.04 -5.73
C GLY A 25 -24.31 -2.99 -4.53
N THR A 26 -23.09 -3.40 -4.20
CA THR A 26 -22.82 -4.31 -3.08
C THR A 26 -22.24 -3.55 -1.86
N PRO A 27 -22.27 -4.15 -0.65
CA PRO A 27 -21.60 -3.58 0.52
C PRO A 27 -20.10 -3.36 0.32
N VAL A 28 -19.44 -4.11 -0.59
CA VAL A 28 -18.03 -3.92 -0.95
C VAL A 28 -17.79 -2.55 -1.58
N GLU A 29 -18.60 -2.14 -2.54
CA GLU A 29 -18.50 -0.81 -3.16
C GLU A 29 -18.70 0.30 -2.12
N THR A 30 -19.69 0.15 -1.23
CA THR A 30 -19.95 1.08 -0.14
C THR A 30 -18.75 1.20 0.79
N LEU A 31 -18.19 0.08 1.27
CA LEU A 31 -17.01 0.08 2.14
C LEU A 31 -15.83 0.83 1.52
N ILE A 32 -15.54 0.55 0.25
CA ILE A 32 -14.41 1.19 -0.46
C ILE A 32 -14.65 2.69 -0.59
N GLY A 33 -15.85 3.10 -1.01
CA GLY A 33 -16.23 4.49 -1.14
C GLY A 33 -16.15 5.25 0.19
N ASP A 34 -16.65 4.65 1.28
CA ASP A 34 -16.61 5.21 2.62
C ASP A 34 -15.18 5.34 3.13
N THR A 35 -14.37 4.29 2.99
CA THR A 35 -12.97 4.34 3.42
C THR A 35 -12.18 5.40 2.65
N ARG A 36 -12.37 5.52 1.34
CA ARG A 36 -11.73 6.59 0.54
C ARG A 36 -12.12 7.98 1.06
N ARG A 37 -13.38 8.19 1.47
CA ARG A 37 -13.84 9.45 2.08
C ARG A 37 -13.22 9.67 3.45
N GLN A 38 -13.17 8.65 4.30
CA GLN A 38 -12.56 8.71 5.62
C GLN A 38 -11.07 9.04 5.54
N VAL A 39 -10.32 8.37 4.66
CA VAL A 39 -8.89 8.67 4.45
C VAL A 39 -8.69 10.12 3.98
N ARG A 40 -9.55 10.65 3.09
CA ARG A 40 -9.48 12.07 2.68
C ARG A 40 -9.70 13.00 3.86
N ARG A 41 -10.66 12.69 4.74
CA ARG A 41 -10.93 13.50 5.93
C ARG A 41 -9.77 13.48 6.93
N ILE A 42 -9.06 12.35 7.03
CA ILE A 42 -7.82 12.28 7.82
C ILE A 42 -6.72 13.13 7.18
N LEU A 43 -6.59 13.08 5.85
CA LEU A 43 -5.59 13.88 5.10
C LEU A 43 -5.83 15.40 5.22
N ASP A 44 -7.09 15.83 5.23
CA ASP A 44 -7.46 17.26 5.35
C ASP A 44 -7.64 17.74 6.79
N GLY A 45 -7.46 16.84 7.79
CA GLY A 45 -7.54 17.14 9.21
C GLY A 45 -8.98 17.31 9.75
N SER A 46 -10.01 16.87 9.01
CA SER A 46 -11.40 16.87 9.47
C SER A 46 -11.82 15.57 10.18
N ASP A 47 -10.92 14.62 10.31
CA ASP A 47 -11.03 13.38 11.06
C ASP A 47 -9.72 13.16 11.82
N ASP A 48 -9.79 13.16 13.16
CA ASP A 48 -8.62 13.11 14.04
C ASP A 48 -8.06 11.69 14.24
N ARG A 49 -8.60 10.68 13.58
CA ARG A 49 -8.06 9.32 13.62
C ARG A 49 -6.73 9.24 12.89
N LEU A 50 -5.91 8.27 13.28
CA LEU A 50 -4.67 7.93 12.59
C LEU A 50 -4.94 6.85 11.52
N LEU A 51 -4.52 7.06 10.29
CA LEU A 51 -4.54 6.02 9.25
C LEU A 51 -3.44 4.97 9.52
N VAL A 52 -3.81 3.70 9.61
CA VAL A 52 -2.86 2.60 9.78
C VAL A 52 -2.99 1.62 8.62
N VAL A 53 -1.99 1.59 7.73
CA VAL A 53 -1.91 0.62 6.64
C VAL A 53 -1.00 -0.52 7.09
N ILE A 54 -1.56 -1.66 7.47
CA ILE A 54 -0.85 -2.76 8.11
C ILE A 54 -1.17 -4.11 7.46
N GLY A 55 -0.15 -4.93 7.23
CA GLY A 55 -0.31 -6.28 6.68
C GLY A 55 0.98 -6.83 6.08
N PRO A 56 0.92 -8.00 5.42
CA PRO A 56 2.09 -8.68 4.88
C PRO A 56 2.92 -7.81 3.93
N CYS A 57 4.24 -8.03 3.93
CA CYS A 57 5.14 -7.38 2.96
C CYS A 57 4.69 -7.67 1.53
N SER A 58 4.32 -8.93 1.26
CA SER A 58 3.66 -9.36 0.01
C SER A 58 2.73 -10.54 0.28
N ILE A 59 1.70 -10.67 -0.53
CA ILE A 59 0.78 -11.81 -0.50
C ILE A 59 1.33 -12.89 -1.42
N HIS A 60 1.61 -14.08 -0.87
CA HIS A 60 1.94 -15.28 -1.64
C HIS A 60 0.97 -16.43 -1.35
N ASP A 61 0.30 -16.40 -0.20
CA ASP A 61 -0.69 -17.37 0.23
C ASP A 61 -2.02 -16.66 0.54
N PRO A 62 -3.05 -16.83 -0.32
CA PRO A 62 -4.38 -16.24 -0.09
C PRO A 62 -5.06 -16.75 1.18
N ALA A 63 -4.81 -18.00 1.59
CA ALA A 63 -5.42 -18.56 2.80
C ALA A 63 -4.84 -17.90 4.07
N ALA A 64 -3.53 -17.75 4.13
CA ALA A 64 -2.86 -17.02 5.21
C ALA A 64 -3.26 -15.54 5.24
N ALA A 65 -3.42 -14.89 4.07
CA ALA A 65 -3.92 -13.52 3.97
C ALA A 65 -5.33 -13.37 4.53
N MET A 66 -6.24 -14.32 4.25
CA MET A 66 -7.60 -14.33 4.80
C MET A 66 -7.63 -14.60 6.31
N ALA A 67 -6.75 -15.47 6.81
CA ALA A 67 -6.61 -15.68 8.26
C ALA A 67 -6.13 -14.40 8.96
N TYR A 68 -5.14 -13.72 8.40
CA TYR A 68 -4.67 -12.42 8.88
C TYR A 68 -5.79 -11.35 8.83
N ALA A 69 -6.54 -11.29 7.73
CA ALA A 69 -7.63 -10.33 7.57
C ALA A 69 -8.70 -10.47 8.66
N ARG A 70 -9.09 -11.69 9.03
CA ARG A 70 -10.08 -11.94 10.11
C ARG A 70 -9.58 -11.41 11.45
N GLN A 71 -8.33 -11.64 11.80
CA GLN A 71 -7.75 -11.12 13.04
C GLN A 71 -7.63 -9.59 13.01
N LEU A 72 -7.24 -9.02 11.86
CA LEU A 72 -7.12 -7.56 11.72
C LEU A 72 -8.47 -6.84 11.78
N LEU A 73 -9.54 -7.47 11.30
CA LEU A 73 -10.90 -6.93 11.41
C LEU A 73 -11.33 -6.72 12.86
N GLU A 74 -10.97 -7.64 13.77
CA GLU A 74 -11.23 -7.48 15.21
C GLU A 74 -10.53 -6.24 15.77
N GLN A 75 -9.29 -6.00 15.35
CA GLN A 75 -8.54 -4.80 15.76
C GLN A 75 -9.15 -3.52 15.15
N ARG A 76 -9.62 -3.57 13.91
CA ARG A 76 -10.32 -2.46 13.25
C ARG A 76 -11.58 -2.07 14.04
N HIS A 77 -12.36 -3.03 14.50
CA HIS A 77 -13.55 -2.77 15.32
C HIS A 77 -13.18 -2.21 16.70
N LYS A 78 -12.13 -2.78 17.33
CA LYS A 78 -11.66 -2.38 18.66
C LYS A 78 -11.19 -0.93 18.71
N TYR A 79 -10.48 -0.48 17.68
CA TYR A 79 -9.82 0.84 17.65
C TYR A 79 -10.49 1.84 16.70
N ARG A 80 -11.73 1.58 16.27
CA ARG A 80 -12.46 2.40 15.28
C ARG A 80 -12.56 3.88 15.58
N ASP A 81 -12.50 4.27 16.85
CA ASP A 81 -12.65 5.66 17.29
C ASP A 81 -11.32 6.44 17.25
N THR A 82 -10.20 5.74 17.13
CA THR A 82 -8.84 6.34 17.11
C THR A 82 -8.04 5.99 15.87
N LEU A 83 -8.29 4.83 15.25
CA LEU A 83 -7.55 4.36 14.09
C LEU A 83 -8.49 4.07 12.92
N GLU A 84 -8.09 4.49 11.72
CA GLU A 84 -8.63 3.98 10.48
C GLU A 84 -7.68 2.89 9.95
N ILE A 85 -8.04 1.62 10.14
CA ILE A 85 -7.19 0.48 9.76
C ILE A 85 -7.53 0.01 8.36
N VAL A 86 -6.53 -0.03 7.48
CA VAL A 86 -6.57 -0.55 6.11
C VAL A 86 -5.59 -1.70 6.01
N MET A 87 -6.02 -2.87 5.51
CA MET A 87 -5.13 -4.00 5.31
C MET A 87 -4.19 -3.75 4.13
N ARG A 88 -2.90 -3.90 4.36
CA ARG A 88 -1.89 -3.91 3.30
C ARG A 88 -1.98 -5.22 2.53
N VAL A 89 -2.32 -5.15 1.23
CA VAL A 89 -2.50 -6.30 0.33
C VAL A 89 -1.67 -6.06 -0.92
N TYR A 90 -0.39 -6.39 -0.87
CA TYR A 90 0.57 -6.15 -1.94
C TYR A 90 0.81 -7.42 -2.74
N PHE A 91 0.45 -7.39 -4.02
CA PHE A 91 0.55 -8.52 -4.95
C PHE A 91 1.79 -8.50 -5.82
N GLU A 92 2.47 -7.35 -5.89
CA GLU A 92 3.60 -7.12 -6.77
C GLU A 92 4.80 -6.66 -5.96
N LYS A 93 5.99 -7.10 -6.35
CA LYS A 93 7.24 -6.75 -5.66
C LYS A 93 8.25 -6.16 -6.64
N PRO A 94 8.68 -4.89 -6.42
CA PRO A 94 9.76 -4.34 -7.22
C PRO A 94 11.06 -5.08 -6.91
N ARG A 95 11.74 -5.55 -7.97
CA ARG A 95 13.01 -6.25 -7.85
C ARG A 95 14.14 -5.44 -8.47
N THR A 96 15.24 -5.29 -7.74
CA THR A 96 16.47 -4.67 -8.26
C THR A 96 17.18 -5.63 -9.21
N THR A 97 17.06 -6.93 -8.96
CA THR A 97 17.57 -8.02 -9.78
C THR A 97 16.47 -9.05 -10.04
N VAL A 98 16.80 -10.23 -10.55
CA VAL A 98 15.83 -11.31 -10.76
C VAL A 98 15.29 -11.84 -9.43
N GLY A 99 14.01 -12.26 -9.40
CA GLY A 99 13.35 -12.84 -8.24
C GLY A 99 11.83 -12.87 -8.42
N TRP A 100 11.13 -13.52 -7.51
CA TRP A 100 9.66 -13.59 -7.52
C TRP A 100 9.04 -12.19 -7.54
N LYS A 101 8.24 -11.91 -8.57
CA LYS A 101 7.64 -10.59 -8.81
C LYS A 101 6.31 -10.37 -8.10
N GLY A 102 5.79 -11.39 -7.44
CA GLY A 102 4.53 -11.31 -6.71
C GLY A 102 3.47 -12.28 -7.22
N LEU A 103 2.35 -12.35 -6.49
CA LEU A 103 1.27 -13.31 -6.73
C LEU A 103 0.61 -13.13 -8.11
N ILE A 104 0.51 -11.92 -8.62
CA ILE A 104 -0.06 -11.69 -9.95
C ILE A 104 0.82 -12.34 -11.04
N ASN A 105 2.14 -12.19 -10.93
CA ASN A 105 3.06 -12.65 -11.96
C ASN A 105 3.33 -14.16 -11.90
N ASP A 106 3.39 -14.72 -10.69
CA ASP A 106 3.71 -16.13 -10.45
C ASP A 106 2.95 -16.63 -9.22
N PRO A 107 1.63 -16.95 -9.40
CA PRO A 107 0.73 -17.28 -8.30
C PRO A 107 1.05 -18.62 -7.62
N TYR A 108 1.72 -19.53 -8.33
CA TYR A 108 2.03 -20.87 -7.84
C TYR A 108 3.46 -21.04 -7.36
N LEU A 109 4.29 -19.98 -7.46
CA LEU A 109 5.69 -19.99 -7.02
C LEU A 109 6.55 -21.00 -7.78
N ASP A 110 6.19 -21.34 -9.01
CA ASP A 110 6.77 -22.41 -9.84
C ASP A 110 7.35 -21.92 -11.19
N GLU A 111 7.42 -20.59 -11.37
CA GLU A 111 7.88 -19.92 -12.59
C GLU A 111 7.06 -20.26 -13.86
N THR A 112 5.82 -20.72 -13.69
CA THR A 112 4.90 -20.91 -14.82
C THR A 112 4.29 -19.62 -15.34
N PHE A 113 4.37 -18.53 -14.56
CA PHE A 113 3.91 -17.18 -14.90
C PHE A 113 2.46 -17.13 -15.42
N ARG A 114 1.56 -17.84 -14.75
CA ARG A 114 0.12 -17.86 -15.06
C ARG A 114 -0.55 -16.57 -14.58
N ILE A 115 -0.21 -15.45 -15.25
CA ILE A 115 -0.61 -14.09 -14.85
C ILE A 115 -2.12 -13.90 -14.88
N ASP A 116 -2.82 -14.53 -15.82
CA ASP A 116 -4.28 -14.51 -15.91
C ASP A 116 -4.94 -15.12 -14.67
N GLU A 117 -4.40 -16.20 -14.14
CA GLU A 117 -4.86 -16.81 -12.89
C GLU A 117 -4.46 -15.95 -11.70
N GLY A 118 -3.24 -15.42 -11.69
CA GLY A 118 -2.76 -14.50 -10.67
C GLY A 118 -3.69 -13.28 -10.50
N LEU A 119 -4.15 -12.67 -11.60
CA LEU A 119 -5.12 -11.57 -11.57
C LEU A 119 -6.48 -12.00 -11.01
N ARG A 120 -6.96 -13.20 -11.37
CA ARG A 120 -8.21 -13.76 -10.82
C ARG A 120 -8.12 -14.00 -9.32
N ILE A 121 -7.03 -14.62 -8.88
CA ILE A 121 -6.76 -14.89 -7.45
C ILE A 121 -6.67 -13.57 -6.67
N ALA A 122 -5.93 -12.58 -7.19
CA ALA A 122 -5.78 -11.29 -6.57
C ALA A 122 -7.12 -10.54 -6.43
N ARG A 123 -7.93 -10.52 -7.51
CA ARG A 123 -9.26 -9.88 -7.47
C ARG A 123 -10.21 -10.57 -6.51
N GLN A 124 -10.26 -11.92 -6.53
CA GLN A 124 -11.09 -12.69 -5.60
C GLN A 124 -10.70 -12.41 -4.15
N LEU A 125 -9.41 -12.44 -3.84
CA LEU A 125 -8.91 -12.16 -2.49
C LEU A 125 -9.28 -10.76 -2.01
N LEU A 126 -9.15 -9.74 -2.86
CA LEU A 126 -9.56 -8.37 -2.53
C LEU A 126 -11.06 -8.29 -2.24
N ILE A 127 -11.89 -8.97 -3.04
CA ILE A 127 -13.33 -9.04 -2.79
C ILE A 127 -13.63 -9.70 -1.45
N ASP A 128 -12.99 -10.81 -1.16
CA ASP A 128 -13.24 -11.56 0.07
C ASP A 128 -12.80 -10.77 1.32
N ILE A 129 -11.66 -10.06 1.26
CA ILE A 129 -11.21 -9.16 2.33
C ILE A 129 -12.21 -8.01 2.52
N ASN A 130 -12.63 -7.34 1.43
CA ASN A 130 -13.59 -6.25 1.53
C ASN A 130 -14.97 -6.73 2.00
N ARG A 131 -15.41 -7.94 1.63
CA ARG A 131 -16.67 -8.55 2.12
C ARG A 131 -16.68 -8.80 3.62
N LEU A 132 -15.51 -9.03 4.24
CA LEU A 132 -15.40 -9.09 5.71
C LEU A 132 -15.70 -7.74 6.37
N GLY A 133 -15.63 -6.63 5.65
CA GLY A 133 -15.69 -5.28 6.19
C GLY A 133 -14.30 -4.67 6.45
N LEU A 134 -13.24 -5.27 5.90
CA LEU A 134 -11.87 -4.79 6.02
C LEU A 134 -11.40 -4.15 4.70
N PRO A 135 -11.15 -2.82 4.65
CA PRO A 135 -10.67 -2.18 3.44
C PRO A 135 -9.23 -2.56 3.12
N ALA A 136 -8.91 -2.61 1.82
CA ALA A 136 -7.60 -3.00 1.33
C ALA A 136 -6.82 -1.81 0.74
N GLY A 137 -5.50 -1.80 1.00
CA GLY A 137 -4.53 -0.90 0.38
C GLY A 137 -3.47 -1.69 -0.39
N SER A 138 -3.01 -1.19 -1.54
CA SER A 138 -2.02 -1.88 -2.37
C SER A 138 -0.96 -0.92 -2.92
N GLU A 139 0.18 -1.48 -3.38
CA GLU A 139 1.15 -0.74 -4.19
C GLU A 139 0.80 -0.90 -5.67
N PHE A 140 0.79 0.19 -6.41
CA PHE A 140 0.64 0.17 -7.86
C PHE A 140 2.03 0.18 -8.49
N LEU A 141 2.55 -1.01 -8.80
CA LEU A 141 3.83 -1.20 -9.45
C LEU A 141 3.68 -1.31 -10.97
N ASP A 142 2.82 -2.21 -11.44
CA ASP A 142 2.44 -2.32 -12.84
C ASP A 142 1.38 -1.27 -13.18
N VAL A 143 1.41 -0.75 -14.42
CA VAL A 143 0.50 0.33 -14.87
C VAL A 143 -0.79 -0.20 -15.51
N ILE A 144 -0.90 -1.51 -15.74
CA ILE A 144 -2.07 -2.18 -16.31
C ILE A 144 -2.90 -2.88 -15.23
N SER A 145 -2.25 -3.52 -14.24
CA SER A 145 -2.92 -4.21 -13.14
C SER A 145 -3.98 -3.36 -12.41
N PRO A 146 -3.83 -2.01 -12.28
CA PRO A 146 -4.87 -1.17 -11.71
C PRO A 146 -6.20 -1.19 -12.46
N GLN A 147 -6.19 -1.50 -13.76
CA GLN A 147 -7.43 -1.62 -14.55
C GLN A 147 -8.26 -2.84 -14.11
N TYR A 148 -7.62 -3.87 -13.55
CA TYR A 148 -8.26 -5.08 -13.05
C TYR A 148 -8.67 -4.99 -11.57
N LEU A 149 -7.96 -4.20 -10.77
CA LEU A 149 -8.02 -4.25 -9.30
C LEU A 149 -8.34 -2.91 -8.62
N GLY A 150 -8.17 -1.77 -9.31
CA GLY A 150 -8.21 -0.44 -8.69
C GLY A 150 -9.58 -0.08 -8.10
N ASP A 151 -10.67 -0.68 -8.57
CA ASP A 151 -12.02 -0.52 -8.02
C ASP A 151 -12.17 -1.14 -6.62
N LEU A 152 -11.27 -2.07 -6.23
CA LEU A 152 -11.26 -2.78 -4.95
C LEU A 152 -10.28 -2.18 -3.92
N ILE A 153 -9.54 -1.14 -4.28
CA ILE A 153 -8.49 -0.54 -3.45
C ILE A 153 -8.98 0.76 -2.82
N SER A 154 -8.89 0.84 -1.50
CA SER A 154 -9.28 2.01 -0.72
C SER A 154 -8.17 3.04 -0.54
N TRP A 155 -6.91 2.61 -0.55
CA TRP A 155 -5.70 3.41 -0.45
C TRP A 155 -4.58 2.78 -1.27
N GLY A 156 -3.75 3.59 -1.92
CA GLY A 156 -2.67 3.10 -2.75
C GLY A 156 -1.32 3.73 -2.43
N ALA A 157 -0.23 3.04 -2.79
CA ALA A 157 1.12 3.55 -2.72
C ALA A 157 1.84 3.49 -4.06
N ILE A 158 2.76 4.44 -4.29
CA ILE A 158 3.82 4.38 -5.29
C ILE A 158 5.14 4.20 -4.55
N GLY A 159 5.87 3.14 -4.89
CA GLY A 159 7.10 2.75 -4.22
C GLY A 159 8.27 3.71 -4.48
N ALA A 160 9.29 3.66 -3.63
CA ALA A 160 10.46 4.55 -3.71
C ALA A 160 11.23 4.45 -5.05
N ARG A 161 11.17 3.30 -5.74
CA ARG A 161 11.83 3.11 -7.04
C ARG A 161 11.02 3.64 -8.21
N THR A 162 9.74 3.92 -8.01
CA THR A 162 8.79 4.34 -9.06
C THR A 162 8.26 5.76 -8.85
N THR A 163 8.53 6.39 -7.71
CA THR A 163 8.11 7.78 -7.41
C THR A 163 8.64 8.80 -8.44
N GLU A 164 9.83 8.60 -9.00
CA GLU A 164 10.38 9.46 -10.06
C GLU A 164 9.78 9.20 -11.44
N SER A 165 9.12 8.05 -11.63
CA SER A 165 8.59 7.65 -12.93
C SER A 165 7.40 8.52 -13.34
N GLN A 166 7.49 9.16 -14.50
CA GLN A 166 6.40 9.94 -15.09
C GLN A 166 5.14 9.10 -15.25
N VAL A 167 5.27 7.88 -15.73
CA VAL A 167 4.13 6.96 -15.97
C VAL A 167 3.37 6.67 -14.69
N HIS A 168 4.06 6.52 -13.55
CA HIS A 168 3.41 6.28 -12.26
C HIS A 168 2.75 7.55 -11.70
N ARG A 169 3.29 8.73 -11.97
CA ARG A 169 2.67 10.02 -11.60
C ARG A 169 1.39 10.26 -12.43
N GLU A 170 1.43 9.96 -13.72
CA GLU A 170 0.27 9.98 -14.61
C GLU A 170 -0.79 8.98 -14.17
N LEU A 171 -0.40 7.74 -13.86
CA LEU A 171 -1.30 6.73 -13.30
C LEU A 171 -1.99 7.23 -12.04
N ALA A 172 -1.22 7.76 -11.07
CA ALA A 172 -1.75 8.27 -9.81
C ALA A 172 -2.77 9.40 -10.02
N SER A 173 -2.59 10.24 -11.04
CA SER A 173 -3.52 11.31 -11.39
C SER A 173 -4.92 10.82 -11.79
N GLY A 174 -5.03 9.57 -12.24
CA GLY A 174 -6.28 8.94 -12.67
C GLY A 174 -6.90 7.99 -11.64
N LEU A 175 -6.21 7.71 -10.54
CA LEU A 175 -6.72 6.80 -9.50
C LEU A 175 -7.72 7.51 -8.58
N SER A 176 -8.83 6.83 -8.27
CA SER A 176 -9.86 7.37 -7.37
C SER A 176 -9.55 7.21 -5.89
N ALA A 177 -8.50 6.46 -5.53
CA ALA A 177 -8.03 6.27 -4.18
C ALA A 177 -7.02 7.34 -3.77
N PRO A 178 -6.88 7.70 -2.47
CA PRO A 178 -5.73 8.43 -1.96
C PRO A 178 -4.43 7.66 -2.23
N ILE A 179 -3.37 8.36 -2.65
CA ILE A 179 -2.11 7.76 -3.07
C ILE A 179 -0.94 8.33 -2.27
N GLY A 180 -0.18 7.44 -1.61
CA GLY A 180 1.07 7.79 -0.95
C GLY A 180 2.27 7.59 -1.86
N PHE A 181 3.09 8.63 -2.02
CA PHE A 181 4.39 8.56 -2.72
C PHE A 181 5.51 8.41 -1.70
N LYS A 182 6.27 7.31 -1.79
CA LYS A 182 7.44 7.11 -0.93
C LYS A 182 8.58 8.05 -1.35
N ASN A 183 9.30 8.60 -0.38
CA ASN A 183 10.57 9.28 -0.66
C ASN A 183 11.58 8.32 -1.32
N GLY A 184 12.57 8.88 -2.01
CA GLY A 184 13.61 8.10 -2.69
C GLY A 184 14.37 7.14 -1.78
N THR A 185 14.99 6.14 -2.37
CA THR A 185 15.79 5.16 -1.62
C THR A 185 17.01 5.77 -0.92
N ASP A 186 17.46 6.94 -1.35
CA ASP A 186 18.51 7.76 -0.75
C ASP A 186 18.01 8.68 0.38
N GLY A 187 16.69 8.78 0.56
CA GLY A 187 16.04 9.67 1.54
C GLY A 187 15.48 10.95 0.94
N ASN A 188 15.65 11.20 -0.36
CA ASN A 188 15.20 12.41 -1.04
C ASN A 188 13.68 12.56 -1.02
N ILE A 189 13.18 13.60 -0.35
CA ILE A 189 11.74 13.88 -0.23
C ILE A 189 11.23 14.67 -1.45
N ARG A 190 12.09 15.48 -2.09
CA ARG A 190 11.69 16.33 -3.22
C ARG A 190 11.06 15.53 -4.34
N ILE A 191 11.55 14.34 -4.64
CA ILE A 191 10.96 13.50 -5.69
C ILE A 191 9.50 13.12 -5.39
N ALA A 192 9.14 12.96 -4.11
CA ALA A 192 7.77 12.68 -3.69
C ALA A 192 6.89 13.95 -3.74
N THR A 193 7.42 15.13 -3.36
CA THR A 193 6.69 16.40 -3.51
C THR A 193 6.42 16.73 -4.96
N ASP A 194 7.41 16.55 -5.85
CA ASP A 194 7.26 16.74 -7.28
C ASP A 194 6.22 15.76 -7.87
N ALA A 195 6.21 14.51 -7.37
CA ALA A 195 5.24 13.49 -7.79
C ALA A 195 3.80 13.85 -7.39
N ILE A 196 3.60 14.37 -6.16
CA ILE A 196 2.28 14.83 -5.69
C ILE A 196 1.78 16.00 -6.54
N GLN A 197 2.63 16.98 -6.82
CA GLN A 197 2.28 18.13 -7.67
C GLN A 197 1.92 17.68 -9.09
N ALA A 198 2.69 16.76 -9.67
CA ALA A 198 2.40 16.20 -10.98
C ALA A 198 1.06 15.44 -10.97
N ALA A 199 0.85 14.55 -10.01
CA ALA A 199 -0.37 13.76 -9.91
C ALA A 199 -1.64 14.58 -9.59
N ALA A 200 -1.48 15.78 -9.01
CA ALA A 200 -2.60 16.69 -8.75
C ALA A 200 -3.15 17.34 -10.04
N GLY A 201 -2.37 17.38 -11.12
CA GLY A 201 -2.78 17.86 -12.43
C GLY A 201 -3.44 16.78 -13.29
N GLY A 202 -4.20 17.23 -14.31
CA GLY A 202 -4.71 16.34 -15.35
C GLY A 202 -3.64 16.01 -16.39
N HIS A 203 -3.66 14.77 -16.90
CA HIS A 203 -2.71 14.28 -17.90
C HIS A 203 -3.39 13.61 -19.08
N HIS A 204 -2.67 13.53 -20.20
CA HIS A 204 -3.05 12.73 -21.36
C HIS A 204 -1.90 11.76 -21.68
N PHE A 205 -2.19 10.48 -21.69
CA PHE A 205 -1.16 9.44 -21.92
C PHE A 205 -1.77 8.17 -22.52
N LEU A 206 -0.90 7.32 -23.05
CA LEU A 206 -1.32 6.01 -23.57
C LEU A 206 -1.49 5.02 -22.42
N SER A 207 -2.64 4.35 -22.38
CA SER A 207 -2.91 3.26 -21.44
C SER A 207 -3.89 2.28 -22.06
N VAL A 208 -4.23 1.23 -21.30
CA VAL A 208 -5.20 0.21 -21.70
C VAL A 208 -6.56 0.55 -21.09
N HIS A 209 -7.59 0.62 -21.94
CA HIS A 209 -8.98 0.75 -21.52
C HIS A 209 -9.51 -0.57 -20.93
N LYS A 210 -10.62 -0.50 -20.19
CA LYS A 210 -11.24 -1.69 -19.56
C LYS A 210 -11.61 -2.81 -20.55
N ASN A 211 -11.88 -2.48 -21.81
CA ASN A 211 -12.11 -3.46 -22.87
C ASN A 211 -10.84 -4.09 -23.47
N GLY A 212 -9.66 -3.74 -22.92
CA GLY A 212 -8.37 -4.28 -23.37
C GLY A 212 -7.72 -3.53 -24.54
N GLN A 213 -8.36 -2.51 -25.08
CA GLN A 213 -7.81 -1.71 -26.18
C GLN A 213 -6.88 -0.62 -25.66
N VAL A 214 -5.79 -0.37 -26.39
CA VAL A 214 -4.93 0.79 -26.16
C VAL A 214 -5.71 2.06 -26.49
N ALA A 215 -5.65 3.05 -25.61
CA ALA A 215 -6.37 4.30 -25.73
C ALA A 215 -5.54 5.49 -25.24
N ILE A 216 -5.90 6.68 -25.69
CA ILE A 216 -5.47 7.93 -25.06
C ILE A 216 -6.37 8.12 -23.84
N VAL A 217 -5.78 8.08 -22.65
CA VAL A 217 -6.49 8.32 -21.39
C VAL A 217 -6.28 9.77 -20.98
N GLN A 218 -7.37 10.43 -20.62
CA GLN A 218 -7.35 11.76 -20.00
C GLN A 218 -7.72 11.61 -18.51
N THR A 219 -6.94 12.21 -17.63
CA THR A 219 -7.20 12.25 -16.19
C THR A 219 -7.53 13.66 -15.71
N ASN A 220 -8.17 13.78 -14.56
CA ASN A 220 -8.54 15.08 -13.97
C ASN A 220 -7.59 15.50 -12.83
N GLY A 221 -6.61 14.67 -12.50
CA GLY A 221 -5.74 14.86 -11.35
C GLY A 221 -6.30 14.25 -10.06
N ASN A 222 -5.38 13.88 -9.15
CA ASN A 222 -5.67 13.32 -7.84
C ASN A 222 -5.07 14.20 -6.74
N ARG A 223 -5.90 15.00 -6.07
CA ARG A 223 -5.46 15.90 -5.00
C ARG A 223 -5.31 15.22 -3.64
N ASN A 224 -5.60 13.91 -3.54
CA ASN A 224 -5.47 13.14 -2.31
C ASN A 224 -4.14 12.37 -2.25
N CYS A 225 -3.10 12.93 -2.87
CA CYS A 225 -1.76 12.38 -2.81
C CYS A 225 -0.97 12.95 -1.63
N HIS A 226 -0.09 12.14 -1.03
CA HIS A 226 0.69 12.50 0.15
C HIS A 226 2.06 11.84 0.16
N VAL A 227 2.96 12.32 1.02
CA VAL A 227 4.31 11.75 1.20
C VAL A 227 4.26 10.58 2.19
N ILE A 228 5.08 9.57 1.92
CA ILE A 228 5.43 8.50 2.86
C ILE A 228 6.93 8.56 3.13
N LEU A 229 7.31 8.80 4.39
CA LEU A 229 8.70 8.70 4.84
C LEU A 229 9.05 7.23 5.09
N ARG A 230 10.00 6.68 4.34
CA ARG A 230 10.44 5.28 4.43
C ARG A 230 11.91 5.12 4.82
N GLY A 231 12.56 6.23 5.24
CA GLY A 231 13.99 6.28 5.44
C GLY A 231 14.79 6.38 4.13
N GLY A 232 16.08 6.47 4.26
CA GLY A 232 17.03 6.53 3.16
C GLY A 232 18.36 5.91 3.58
N LYS A 233 19.45 6.65 3.50
CA LYS A 233 20.76 6.26 4.11
C LYS A 233 20.66 6.14 5.63
N THR A 234 19.80 6.95 6.22
CA THR A 234 19.43 6.95 7.65
C THR A 234 17.92 6.91 7.80
N PRO A 235 17.39 6.47 8.95
CA PRO A 235 15.98 6.65 9.31
C PRO A 235 15.55 8.12 9.24
N ASN A 236 14.25 8.39 8.99
CA ASN A 236 13.69 9.75 8.87
C ASN A 236 12.30 9.91 9.52
N TYR A 237 12.04 9.19 10.61
CA TYR A 237 10.76 9.14 11.31
C TYR A 237 10.72 9.95 12.62
N ASP A 238 11.85 10.37 13.13
CA ASP A 238 11.94 11.15 14.37
C ASP A 238 11.35 12.56 14.17
N ALA A 239 11.04 13.24 15.29
CA ALA A 239 10.37 14.53 15.27
C ALA A 239 11.10 15.60 14.46
N GLN A 240 12.44 15.60 14.49
CA GLN A 240 13.23 16.57 13.73
C GLN A 240 13.12 16.33 12.22
N ASN A 241 13.23 15.08 11.78
CA ASN A 241 13.10 14.73 10.37
C ASN A 241 11.67 14.93 9.85
N VAL A 242 10.64 14.60 10.67
CA VAL A 242 9.24 14.85 10.35
C VAL A 242 8.98 16.35 10.19
N ALA A 243 9.45 17.19 11.13
CA ALA A 243 9.32 18.65 11.04
C ALA A 243 10.00 19.21 9.78
N ALA A 244 11.24 18.80 9.51
CA ALA A 244 11.97 19.22 8.30
C ALA A 244 11.27 18.82 7.00
N ALA A 245 10.65 17.63 6.97
CA ALA A 245 9.85 17.18 5.84
C ALA A 245 8.58 18.03 5.66
N CYS A 246 7.89 18.37 6.76
CA CYS A 246 6.72 19.22 6.73
C CYS A 246 7.04 20.67 6.29
N GLU A 247 8.22 21.19 6.66
CA GLU A 247 8.71 22.48 6.15
C GLU A 247 8.90 22.44 4.62
N GLN A 248 9.48 21.36 4.06
CA GLN A 248 9.61 21.19 2.62
C GLN A 248 8.26 21.08 1.91
N LEU A 249 7.28 20.39 2.52
CA LEU A 249 5.93 20.32 2.01
C LEU A 249 5.28 21.72 1.97
N THR A 250 5.41 22.49 3.04
CA THR A 250 4.90 23.87 3.12
C THR A 250 5.53 24.77 2.05
N ALA A 251 6.87 24.69 1.89
CA ALA A 251 7.59 25.41 0.85
C ALA A 251 7.12 25.06 -0.56
N SER A 252 6.66 23.81 -0.75
CA SER A 252 6.08 23.30 -1.99
C SER A 252 4.56 23.58 -2.12
N LYS A 253 3.96 24.32 -1.18
CA LYS A 253 2.51 24.63 -1.11
C LYS A 253 1.64 23.36 -0.99
N LEU A 254 2.15 22.34 -0.32
CA LEU A 254 1.44 21.10 0.01
C LEU A 254 1.05 21.10 1.49
N PRO A 255 0.03 20.31 1.90
CA PRO A 255 -0.28 20.12 3.30
C PRO A 255 0.93 19.63 4.10
N ALA A 256 1.19 20.23 5.27
CA ALA A 256 2.33 19.90 6.13
C ALA A 256 2.06 18.64 6.97
N THR A 257 1.58 17.59 6.31
CA THR A 257 1.27 16.29 6.94
C THR A 257 1.80 15.15 6.08
N LEU A 258 2.19 14.05 6.70
CA LEU A 258 2.80 12.92 6.02
C LEU A 258 2.48 11.58 6.72
N MET A 259 2.78 10.48 6.02
CA MET A 259 2.74 9.13 6.58
C MET A 259 4.18 8.66 6.88
N VAL A 260 4.35 7.88 7.94
CA VAL A 260 5.62 7.20 8.27
C VAL A 260 5.50 5.71 7.99
N ASP A 261 6.38 5.19 7.15
CA ASP A 261 6.57 3.75 6.95
C ASP A 261 7.51 3.23 8.06
N CYS A 262 7.00 2.42 8.97
CA CYS A 262 7.75 1.87 10.09
C CYS A 262 8.77 0.82 9.66
N SER A 263 8.63 0.23 8.47
CA SER A 263 9.53 -0.78 7.92
C SER A 263 10.68 -0.16 7.09
N HIS A 264 11.29 -0.94 6.22
CA HIS A 264 12.31 -0.53 5.26
C HIS A 264 13.56 0.09 5.94
N ALA A 265 14.01 1.27 5.50
CA ALA A 265 15.18 1.90 6.07
C ALA A 265 14.92 2.54 7.44
N ASN A 266 13.69 2.88 7.77
CA ASN A 266 13.32 3.38 9.08
C ASN A 266 13.57 2.35 10.19
N SER A 267 13.32 1.07 9.93
CA SER A 267 13.67 -0.03 10.84
C SER A 267 15.03 -0.66 10.56
N SER A 268 15.84 -0.09 9.66
CA SER A 268 17.10 -0.69 9.19
C SER A 268 16.92 -2.13 8.69
N LYS A 269 15.74 -2.44 8.10
CA LYS A 269 15.30 -3.78 7.66
C LYS A 269 15.24 -4.84 8.76
N GLN A 270 15.18 -4.43 10.02
CA GLN A 270 14.99 -5.29 11.19
C GLN A 270 13.52 -5.16 11.61
N HIS A 271 12.74 -6.23 11.43
CA HIS A 271 11.28 -6.13 11.58
C HIS A 271 10.85 -5.75 13.00
N GLU A 272 11.57 -6.19 14.05
CA GLU A 272 11.26 -5.83 15.44
C GLU A 272 11.41 -4.32 15.69
N LYS A 273 12.32 -3.64 14.99
CA LYS A 273 12.52 -2.19 15.13
C LYS A 273 11.34 -1.36 14.61
N GLN A 274 10.39 -1.95 13.90
CA GLN A 274 9.13 -1.26 13.57
C GLN A 274 8.37 -0.80 14.83
N LEU A 275 8.52 -1.52 15.95
CA LEU A 275 7.97 -1.09 17.24
C LEU A 275 8.65 0.17 17.77
N ASP A 276 9.95 0.32 17.60
CA ASP A 276 10.67 1.51 18.05
C ASP A 276 10.28 2.73 17.22
N VAL A 277 10.12 2.55 15.89
CA VAL A 277 9.61 3.59 15.01
C VAL A 277 8.19 3.99 15.42
N ALA A 278 7.33 3.01 15.67
CA ALA A 278 5.95 3.27 16.11
C ALA A 278 5.87 3.98 17.47
N ARG A 279 6.78 3.67 18.42
CA ARG A 279 6.87 4.38 19.71
C ARG A 279 7.24 5.84 19.50
N SER A 280 8.26 6.12 18.68
CA SER A 280 8.65 7.51 18.38
C SER A 280 7.50 8.29 17.73
N VAL A 281 6.75 7.68 16.80
CA VAL A 281 5.59 8.31 16.18
C VAL A 281 4.46 8.51 17.21
N ALA A 282 4.21 7.51 18.07
CA ALA A 282 3.21 7.61 19.13
C ALA A 282 3.52 8.75 20.12
N ASP A 283 4.79 8.90 20.51
CA ASP A 283 5.23 10.00 21.40
C ASP A 283 5.01 11.37 20.75
N GLN A 284 5.28 11.51 19.46
CA GLN A 284 5.01 12.74 18.71
C GLN A 284 3.50 13.07 18.70
N ILE A 285 2.67 12.06 18.41
CA ILE A 285 1.19 12.21 18.40
C ILE A 285 0.68 12.56 19.81
N ALA A 286 1.10 11.84 20.83
CA ALA A 286 0.68 12.06 22.22
C ALA A 286 1.10 13.44 22.76
N SER A 287 2.17 14.02 22.21
CA SER A 287 2.63 15.39 22.50
C SER A 287 1.86 16.48 21.72
N GLY A 288 0.79 16.11 21.00
CA GLY A 288 -0.09 17.05 20.29
C GLY A 288 0.29 17.30 18.82
N SER A 289 1.29 16.59 18.24
CA SER A 289 1.63 16.75 16.83
C SER A 289 0.56 16.16 15.91
N ASN A 290 0.14 16.94 14.90
CA ASN A 290 -0.73 16.52 13.80
C ASN A 290 0.02 16.31 12.48
N GLN A 291 1.36 16.34 12.50
CA GLN A 291 2.18 16.21 11.28
C GLN A 291 2.17 14.79 10.70
N VAL A 292 2.05 13.77 11.56
CA VAL A 292 1.93 12.38 11.13
C VAL A 292 0.45 11.97 11.16
N PHE A 293 -0.19 11.93 9.99
CA PHE A 293 -1.59 11.50 9.86
C PHE A 293 -1.75 9.99 9.70
N GLY A 294 -0.66 9.26 9.46
CA GLY A 294 -0.74 7.82 9.27
C GLY A 294 0.60 7.10 9.35
N VAL A 295 0.52 5.79 9.49
CA VAL A 295 1.67 4.88 9.49
C VAL A 295 1.44 3.69 8.57
N MET A 296 2.55 3.13 8.06
CA MET A 296 2.57 1.87 7.33
C MET A 296 3.41 0.84 8.10
N VAL A 297 2.92 -0.40 8.18
CA VAL A 297 3.55 -1.47 8.96
C VAL A 297 3.56 -2.78 8.17
N GLU A 298 4.71 -3.44 8.12
CA GLU A 298 4.83 -4.80 7.58
C GLU A 298 4.63 -5.83 8.70
N SER A 299 3.52 -6.58 8.61
CA SER A 299 3.02 -7.49 9.63
C SER A 299 2.46 -8.76 9.00
N HIS A 300 2.67 -9.91 9.64
CA HIS A 300 2.06 -11.18 9.24
C HIS A 300 1.65 -12.00 10.47
N LEU A 301 1.08 -13.20 10.27
CA LEU A 301 0.72 -14.11 11.37
C LEU A 301 1.94 -14.48 12.20
N HIS A 302 3.06 -14.83 11.53
CA HIS A 302 4.33 -15.17 12.16
C HIS A 302 5.42 -14.15 11.83
N ALA A 303 6.29 -13.90 12.79
CA ALA A 303 7.36 -12.93 12.68
C ALA A 303 8.48 -13.39 11.74
N GLY A 304 9.17 -12.40 11.14
CA GLY A 304 10.34 -12.63 10.31
C GLY A 304 10.03 -12.92 8.85
N ALA A 305 10.96 -13.58 8.20
CA ALA A 305 10.87 -14.04 6.82
C ALA A 305 11.51 -15.42 6.67
N GLN A 306 11.11 -16.13 5.63
CA GLN A 306 11.70 -17.39 5.19
C GLN A 306 12.28 -17.23 3.79
N LYS A 307 13.35 -17.95 3.50
CA LYS A 307 13.96 -17.97 2.17
C LYS A 307 13.15 -18.86 1.25
N PHE A 308 12.93 -18.40 0.03
CA PHE A 308 12.26 -19.16 -1.01
C PHE A 308 12.77 -18.74 -2.38
N THR A 309 13.08 -19.71 -3.22
CA THR A 309 13.51 -19.52 -4.60
C THR A 309 12.53 -20.24 -5.53
N PRO A 310 11.68 -19.52 -6.27
CA PRO A 310 10.77 -20.14 -7.23
C PRO A 310 11.49 -21.07 -8.20
N GLY A 311 10.82 -22.14 -8.59
CA GLY A 311 11.39 -23.15 -9.51
C GLY A 311 12.48 -24.06 -8.91
N ARG A 312 12.93 -23.81 -7.66
CA ARG A 312 13.93 -24.63 -6.95
C ARG A 312 13.41 -25.22 -5.65
N ASP A 313 12.78 -24.39 -4.84
CA ASP A 313 12.29 -24.79 -3.52
C ASP A 313 10.84 -25.31 -3.62
N ASN A 314 10.49 -26.24 -2.73
CA ASN A 314 9.12 -26.77 -2.67
C ASN A 314 8.21 -25.77 -1.95
N ALA A 315 7.24 -25.19 -2.66
CA ALA A 315 6.27 -24.26 -2.09
C ALA A 315 5.43 -24.88 -0.95
N ALA A 316 5.19 -26.20 -0.99
CA ALA A 316 4.46 -26.91 0.08
C ALA A 316 5.25 -27.02 1.41
N ALA A 317 6.55 -26.75 1.40
CA ALA A 317 7.39 -26.73 2.59
C ALA A 317 7.44 -25.35 3.28
N LEU A 318 6.79 -24.33 2.71
CA LEU A 318 6.73 -23.00 3.31
C LEU A 318 5.99 -23.01 4.64
N GLU A 319 6.53 -22.29 5.62
CA GLU A 319 5.87 -22.05 6.90
C GLU A 319 4.64 -21.14 6.65
N TYR A 320 3.47 -21.66 7.02
CA TYR A 320 2.21 -20.93 6.88
C TYR A 320 2.23 -19.59 7.61
N GLY A 321 1.77 -18.52 6.98
CA GLY A 321 1.64 -17.20 7.61
C GLY A 321 2.96 -16.49 7.89
N LYS A 322 4.06 -16.86 7.22
CA LYS A 322 5.37 -16.21 7.31
C LYS A 322 5.82 -15.67 5.97
N SER A 323 6.35 -14.46 5.94
CA SER A 323 6.76 -13.77 4.72
C SER A 323 7.83 -14.52 3.93
N ILE A 324 7.74 -14.52 2.61
CA ILE A 324 8.79 -14.99 1.67
C ILE A 324 9.56 -13.81 1.03
N THR A 325 9.28 -12.59 1.46
CA THR A 325 9.96 -11.37 1.00
C THR A 325 10.61 -10.67 2.20
N ASP A 326 10.32 -9.41 2.48
CA ASP A 326 10.92 -8.73 3.63
C ASP A 326 10.30 -9.24 4.95
N ALA A 327 11.09 -9.26 6.02
CA ALA A 327 10.67 -9.73 7.33
C ALA A 327 9.57 -8.83 7.93
N CYS A 328 8.52 -9.45 8.47
CA CYS A 328 7.35 -8.81 9.04
C CYS A 328 7.32 -8.93 10.57
N LEU A 329 6.65 -8.00 11.25
CA LEU A 329 6.22 -8.21 12.63
C LEU A 329 5.29 -9.44 12.71
N GLY A 330 5.37 -10.19 13.79
CA GLY A 330 4.38 -11.20 14.14
C GLY A 330 3.10 -10.55 14.70
N TRP A 331 2.03 -11.35 14.80
CA TRP A 331 0.72 -10.85 15.20
C TRP A 331 0.72 -10.20 16.59
N GLU A 332 1.40 -10.79 17.56
CA GLU A 332 1.49 -10.25 18.93
C GLU A 332 2.08 -8.85 18.96
N HIS A 333 3.22 -8.63 18.31
CA HIS A 333 3.83 -7.31 18.22
C HIS A 333 2.98 -6.32 17.41
N SER A 334 2.23 -6.80 16.43
CA SER A 334 1.32 -5.96 15.66
C SER A 334 0.15 -5.44 16.48
N THR A 335 -0.42 -6.28 17.36
CA THR A 335 -1.48 -5.85 18.29
C THR A 335 -0.96 -4.86 19.34
N GLN A 336 0.26 -5.04 19.86
CA GLN A 336 0.93 -4.09 20.75
C GLN A 336 1.14 -2.74 20.08
N LEU A 337 1.57 -2.74 18.81
CA LEU A 337 1.75 -1.52 18.01
C LEU A 337 0.43 -0.77 17.80
N LEU A 338 -0.64 -1.48 17.45
CA LEU A 338 -1.97 -0.87 17.27
C LEU A 338 -2.49 -0.26 18.57
N GLU A 339 -2.33 -0.95 19.69
CA GLU A 339 -2.72 -0.42 21.01
C GLU A 339 -1.93 0.84 21.37
N LEU A 340 -0.62 0.84 21.16
CA LEU A 340 0.25 1.98 21.42
C LEU A 340 -0.21 3.22 20.62
N LEU A 341 -0.43 3.07 19.32
CA LEU A 341 -0.90 4.16 18.45
C LEU A 341 -2.28 4.66 18.84
N SER A 342 -3.21 3.74 19.16
CA SER A 342 -4.57 4.11 19.59
C SER A 342 -4.55 4.93 20.88
N ARG A 343 -3.73 4.56 21.85
CA ARG A 343 -3.55 5.32 23.11
C ARG A 343 -2.99 6.73 22.85
N ALA A 344 -2.00 6.84 21.97
CA ALA A 344 -1.41 8.13 21.61
C ALA A 344 -2.42 9.09 20.97
N VAL A 345 -3.27 8.58 20.05
CA VAL A 345 -4.34 9.37 19.44
C VAL A 345 -5.39 9.76 20.49
N ALA A 346 -5.80 8.83 21.36
CA ALA A 346 -6.75 9.15 22.43
C ALA A 346 -6.21 10.22 23.39
N GLN A 347 -4.91 10.17 23.72
CA GLN A 347 -4.25 11.18 24.55
C GLN A 347 -4.24 12.55 23.85
N ARG A 348 -3.85 12.61 22.57
CA ARG A 348 -3.88 13.87 21.78
C ARG A 348 -5.26 14.49 21.76
N ASN A 349 -6.31 13.68 21.56
CA ASN A 349 -7.69 14.16 21.43
C ASN A 349 -8.32 14.57 22.78
N ALA A 350 -7.70 14.22 23.90
CA ALA A 350 -8.14 14.58 25.24
C ALA A 350 -7.50 15.89 25.78
N GLY A 351 -6.41 16.35 25.18
CA GLY A 351 -5.70 17.59 25.54
C GLY A 351 -6.06 18.73 24.63
#